data_efae4e946da6628013f7c7edc55364b9
#
_entry.id   efae4e946da6628013f7c7edc55364b9
#
_cell.length_a   1.000
_cell.length_b   1.000
_cell.length_c   1.000
_cell.angle_alpha   90.00
_cell.angle_beta   90.00
_cell.angle_gamma   90.00
#
_symmetry.space_group_name_H-M   'P 1'
#
loop_
_entity.id
_entity.type
_entity.pdbx_description
1 polymer ?
#
loop_
_entity_poly.entity_id
_entity_poly.type
_entity_poly.pdbx_seq_one_letter_code
_entity_poly.pdbx_strand_id
1 'polypeptide(L)'
;MSNTTTYILDKNNRIISVKGPWDEFADENKGENTSASDVKGKYIWNYVVGDSTKMWLEAIFQIVRLKMEAIERPYRCDSPYLKRYMTMRIIPEEDSKLRIEHEVVSIEQ
;
A
#
# COMPACT_ATOMS: atom_id res chain seq x y z
N MET A 1 13.47 2.62 14.30
CA MET A 1 12.25 1.95 13.81
C MET A 1 11.90 2.47 12.42
N SER A 2 11.52 1.57 11.56
CA SER A 2 11.07 1.99 10.22
C SER A 2 9.67 2.57 10.28
N ASN A 3 9.46 3.73 9.63
CA ASN A 3 8.14 4.32 9.45
C ASN A 3 7.54 3.93 8.10
N THR A 4 8.12 2.92 7.46
CA THR A 4 7.72 2.50 6.12
C THR A 4 7.17 1.08 6.17
N THR A 5 5.95 0.92 5.68
CA THR A 5 5.33 -0.40 5.47
C THR A 5 5.46 -0.73 4.00
N THR A 6 6.00 -1.91 3.71
CA THR A 6 6.26 -2.34 2.33
C THR A 6 5.58 -3.67 2.06
N TYR A 7 4.96 -3.79 0.90
CA TYR A 7 4.48 -5.08 0.43
C TYR A 7 4.74 -5.21 -1.07
N ILE A 8 4.80 -6.45 -1.52
CA ILE A 8 5.06 -6.77 -2.93
C ILE A 8 3.85 -7.49 -3.51
N LEU A 9 3.44 -7.02 -4.67
CA LEU A 9 2.34 -7.62 -5.44
C LEU A 9 2.94 -8.39 -6.63
N ASP A 10 2.34 -9.55 -6.93
CA ASP A 10 2.68 -10.27 -8.16
C ASP A 10 1.96 -9.63 -9.37
N LYS A 11 2.14 -10.21 -10.54
CA LYS A 11 1.54 -9.69 -11.78
C LYS A 11 0.01 -9.64 -11.74
N ASN A 12 -0.60 -10.39 -10.84
CA ASN A 12 -2.06 -10.45 -10.68
C ASN A 12 -2.55 -9.63 -9.49
N ASN A 13 -1.67 -8.83 -8.88
CA ASN A 13 -1.96 -7.97 -7.74
C ASN A 13 -2.29 -8.76 -6.46
N ARG A 14 -1.71 -9.94 -6.33
CA ARG A 14 -1.74 -10.69 -5.07
C ARG A 14 -0.56 -10.31 -4.21
N ILE A 15 -0.79 -10.20 -2.91
CA ILE A 15 0.25 -9.86 -1.96
C ILE A 15 1.12 -11.08 -1.73
N ILE A 16 2.42 -11.00 -2.08
CA ILE A 16 3.34 -12.12 -1.94
C ILE A 16 4.33 -11.94 -0.82
N SER A 17 4.56 -10.72 -0.35
CA SER A 17 5.39 -10.47 0.84
C SER A 17 4.99 -9.16 1.50
N VAL A 18 5.29 -9.07 2.79
CA VAL A 18 4.98 -7.90 3.62
C VAL A 18 6.19 -7.64 4.51
N LYS A 19 6.59 -6.37 4.63
CA LYS A 19 7.68 -5.94 5.50
C LYS A 19 7.30 -4.67 6.25
N GLY A 20 7.94 -4.46 7.40
CA GLY A 20 7.71 -3.29 8.22
C GLY A 20 6.52 -3.48 9.17
N PRO A 21 6.03 -2.40 9.77
CA PRO A 21 4.96 -2.47 10.78
C PRO A 21 3.58 -2.64 10.13
N TRP A 22 3.40 -3.73 9.37
CA TRP A 22 2.16 -3.99 8.65
C TRP A 22 0.95 -4.07 9.59
N ASP A 23 1.10 -4.79 10.71
CA ASP A 23 -0.04 -4.99 11.61
C ASP A 23 -0.50 -3.66 12.22
N GLU A 24 0.44 -2.79 12.59
CA GLU A 24 0.11 -1.46 13.08
C GLU A 24 -0.54 -0.62 11.98
N PHE A 25 -0.02 -0.68 10.77
CA PHE A 25 -0.58 0.03 9.63
C PHE A 25 -2.02 -0.43 9.35
N ALA A 26 -2.25 -1.72 9.36
CA ALA A 26 -3.57 -2.30 9.12
C ALA A 26 -4.57 -1.87 10.20
N ASP A 27 -4.17 -1.90 11.47
CA ASP A 27 -5.02 -1.45 12.57
C ASP A 27 -5.39 0.03 12.45
N GLU A 28 -4.42 0.85 12.09
CA GLU A 28 -4.65 2.29 11.90
C GLU A 28 -5.63 2.57 10.76
N ASN A 29 -5.70 1.68 9.78
CA ASN A 29 -6.59 1.81 8.64
C ASN A 29 -7.87 0.97 8.82
N LYS A 30 -8.15 0.51 10.05
CA LYS A 30 -9.35 -0.24 10.43
C LYS A 30 -9.52 -1.55 9.64
N GLY A 31 -8.41 -2.19 9.30
CA GLY A 31 -8.44 -3.47 8.62
C GLY A 31 -8.66 -4.62 9.60
N GLU A 32 -9.82 -5.27 9.54
CA GLU A 32 -10.07 -6.49 10.28
C GLU A 32 -9.43 -7.66 9.55
N ASN A 33 -8.86 -8.62 10.29
CA ASN A 33 -8.26 -9.83 9.73
C ASN A 33 -7.21 -9.53 8.66
N THR A 34 -6.39 -8.50 8.89
CA THR A 34 -5.39 -8.04 7.94
C THR A 34 -3.96 -8.16 8.49
N SER A 35 -3.72 -9.14 9.36
CA SER A 35 -2.34 -9.40 9.79
C SER A 35 -1.47 -9.80 8.60
N ALA A 36 -0.15 -9.66 8.74
CA ALA A 36 0.78 -9.99 7.66
C ALA A 36 0.59 -11.42 7.15
N SER A 37 0.29 -12.36 8.05
CA SER A 37 0.06 -13.76 7.65
C SER A 37 -1.27 -13.95 6.94
N ASP A 38 -2.29 -13.14 7.27
CA ASP A 38 -3.62 -13.26 6.68
C ASP A 38 -3.68 -12.73 5.25
N VAL A 39 -2.87 -11.72 4.91
CA VAL A 39 -2.96 -11.05 3.60
C VAL A 39 -2.14 -11.73 2.51
N LYS A 40 -1.16 -12.55 2.86
CA LYS A 40 -0.32 -13.21 1.85
C LYS A 40 -1.16 -14.13 0.96
N GLY A 41 -0.97 -14.00 -0.34
CA GLY A 41 -1.69 -14.77 -1.33
C GLY A 41 -3.05 -14.21 -1.72
N LYS A 42 -3.51 -13.16 -1.05
CA LYS A 42 -4.80 -12.54 -1.35
C LYS A 42 -4.62 -11.32 -2.25
N TYR A 43 -5.68 -10.97 -2.99
CA TYR A 43 -5.65 -9.80 -3.85
C TYR A 43 -5.64 -8.53 -3.02
N ILE A 44 -4.83 -7.54 -3.45
CA ILE A 44 -4.82 -6.23 -2.80
C ILE A 44 -6.21 -5.59 -2.79
N TRP A 45 -7.03 -5.89 -3.80
CA TRP A 45 -8.37 -5.30 -3.91
C TRP A 45 -9.30 -5.68 -2.76
N ASN A 46 -9.01 -6.76 -2.05
CA ASN A 46 -9.78 -7.16 -0.87
C ASN A 46 -9.64 -6.14 0.27
N TYR A 47 -8.60 -5.29 0.21
CA TYR A 47 -8.26 -4.34 1.28
C TYR A 47 -8.39 -2.89 0.83
N VAL A 48 -8.81 -2.66 -0.40
CA VAL A 48 -9.02 -1.30 -0.92
C VAL A 48 -10.51 -0.99 -0.83
N VAL A 49 -10.83 0.12 -0.15
CA VAL A 49 -12.20 0.55 0.05
C VAL A 49 -12.55 1.63 -0.98
N GLY A 50 -13.69 1.45 -1.65
CA GLY A 50 -14.21 2.43 -2.59
C GLY A 50 -13.79 2.15 -4.03
N ASP A 51 -14.78 2.21 -4.93
CA ASP A 51 -14.56 1.93 -6.35
C ASP A 51 -13.65 2.96 -7.02
N SER A 52 -13.77 4.22 -6.64
CA SER A 52 -12.93 5.29 -7.18
C SER A 52 -11.46 5.08 -6.85
N THR A 53 -11.16 4.69 -5.61
CA THR A 53 -9.80 4.42 -5.16
C THR A 53 -9.23 3.21 -5.91
N LYS A 54 -10.03 2.16 -6.06
CA LYS A 54 -9.62 0.98 -6.80
C LYS A 54 -9.29 1.31 -8.26
N MET A 55 -10.15 2.05 -8.92
CA MET A 55 -9.94 2.45 -10.32
C MET A 55 -8.67 3.28 -10.48
N TRP A 56 -8.45 4.22 -9.56
CA TRP A 56 -7.26 5.07 -9.57
C TRP A 56 -5.99 4.24 -9.41
N LEU A 57 -5.98 3.32 -8.43
CA LEU A 57 -4.83 2.45 -8.21
C LEU A 57 -4.58 1.50 -9.37
N GLU A 58 -5.64 0.93 -9.96
CA GLU A 58 -5.50 0.08 -11.14
C GLU A 58 -4.81 0.82 -12.28
N ALA A 59 -5.22 2.06 -12.53
CA ALA A 59 -4.63 2.89 -13.57
C ALA A 59 -3.15 3.15 -13.29
N ILE A 60 -2.81 3.49 -12.05
CA ILE A 60 -1.42 3.76 -11.66
C ILE A 60 -0.57 2.49 -11.79
N PHE A 61 -1.08 1.35 -11.32
CA PHE A 61 -0.35 0.08 -11.43
C PHE A 61 -0.04 -0.27 -12.88
N GLN A 62 -1.00 -0.06 -13.78
CA GLN A 62 -0.78 -0.29 -15.21
C GLN A 62 0.29 0.63 -15.78
N ILE A 63 0.25 1.91 -15.42
CA ILE A 63 1.21 2.90 -15.90
C ILE A 63 2.62 2.54 -15.42
N VAL A 64 2.77 2.20 -14.14
CA VAL A 64 4.07 1.83 -13.57
C VAL A 64 4.63 0.59 -14.28
N ARG A 65 3.80 -0.42 -14.49
CA ARG A 65 4.24 -1.64 -15.19
C ARG A 65 4.63 -1.37 -16.63
N LEU A 66 3.85 -0.55 -17.32
CA LEU A 66 4.08 -0.26 -18.72
C LEU A 66 5.32 0.58 -18.95
N LYS A 67 5.49 1.63 -18.15
CA LYS A 67 6.60 2.56 -18.31
C LYS A 67 7.86 2.14 -17.54
N MET A 68 7.74 1.19 -16.63
CA MET A 68 8.83 0.77 -15.74
C MET A 68 9.45 1.95 -14.99
N GLU A 69 8.59 2.86 -14.52
CA GLU A 69 8.99 4.04 -13.74
C GLU A 69 8.18 4.09 -12.46
N ALA A 70 8.84 4.38 -11.34
CA ALA A 70 8.18 4.52 -10.06
C ALA A 70 7.31 5.76 -10.03
N ILE A 71 6.20 5.69 -9.31
CA ILE A 71 5.32 6.81 -9.06
C ILE A 71 5.23 7.02 -7.55
N GLU A 72 5.27 8.28 -7.13
CA GLU A 72 5.16 8.68 -5.73
C GLU A 72 3.98 9.62 -5.59
N ARG A 73 3.14 9.38 -4.58
CA ARG A 73 1.95 10.21 -4.33
C ARG A 73 1.78 10.45 -2.84
N PRO A 74 1.55 11.69 -2.42
CA PRO A 74 1.21 11.99 -1.04
C PRO A 74 -0.26 11.67 -0.79
N TYR A 75 -0.56 11.27 0.44
CA TYR A 75 -1.95 11.11 0.89
C TYR A 75 -2.00 11.30 2.40
N ARG A 76 -3.20 11.42 2.94
CA ARG A 76 -3.41 11.60 4.36
C ARG A 76 -4.21 10.44 4.93
N CYS A 77 -3.77 9.94 6.07
CA CYS A 77 -4.44 8.88 6.80
C CYS A 77 -4.77 9.42 8.18
N ASP A 78 -6.05 9.75 8.40
CA ASP A 78 -6.48 10.38 9.64
C ASP A 78 -7.17 9.38 10.54
N SER A 79 -6.91 9.51 11.84
CA SER A 79 -7.71 8.89 12.89
C SER A 79 -8.42 10.00 13.67
N PRO A 80 -9.32 9.68 14.61
CA PRO A 80 -10.04 10.72 15.37
C PRO A 80 -9.13 11.72 16.08
N TYR A 81 -7.91 11.31 16.43
CA TYR A 81 -7.01 12.15 17.24
C TYR A 81 -5.73 12.53 16.54
N LEU A 82 -5.43 11.93 15.39
CA LEU A 82 -4.14 12.14 14.71
C LEU A 82 -4.36 12.35 13.23
N LYS A 83 -3.57 13.27 12.66
CA LYS A 83 -3.46 13.42 11.21
C LYS A 83 -2.10 12.89 10.80
N ARG A 84 -2.09 11.92 9.89
CA ARG A 84 -0.85 11.35 9.37
C ARG A 84 -0.68 11.75 7.91
N TYR A 85 0.43 12.39 7.63
CA TYR A 85 0.82 12.71 6.25
C TYR A 85 1.69 11.59 5.75
N MET A 86 1.25 10.94 4.68
CA MET A 86 1.85 9.73 4.15
C MET A 86 2.35 9.95 2.74
N THR A 87 3.33 9.17 2.35
CA THR A 87 3.74 9.06 0.96
C THR A 87 3.64 7.60 0.54
N MET A 88 2.98 7.36 -0.59
CA MET A 88 2.92 6.05 -1.21
C MET A 88 3.83 6.03 -2.42
N ARG A 89 4.68 5.00 -2.50
CA ARG A 89 5.54 4.76 -3.68
C ARG A 89 5.15 3.45 -4.31
N ILE A 90 5.01 3.47 -5.62
CA ILE A 90 4.71 2.28 -6.40
C ILE A 90 5.89 2.08 -7.34
N ILE A 91 6.63 1.00 -7.13
CA ILE A 91 7.93 0.78 -7.74
C ILE A 91 7.86 -0.50 -8.58
N PRO A 92 8.22 -0.44 -9.88
CA PRO A 92 8.20 -1.63 -10.72
C PRO A 92 9.34 -2.58 -10.32
N GLU A 93 9.03 -3.86 -10.31
CA GLU A 93 9.98 -4.93 -10.05
C GLU A 93 9.96 -5.91 -11.21
N GLU A 94 10.86 -6.91 -11.20
CA GLU A 94 10.92 -7.94 -12.23
C GLU A 94 9.62 -8.74 -12.31
N ASP A 95 9.34 -9.31 -13.47
CA ASP A 95 8.19 -10.19 -13.72
C ASP A 95 6.84 -9.52 -13.46
N SER A 96 6.74 -8.22 -13.77
CA SER A 96 5.53 -7.42 -13.58
C SER A 96 5.08 -7.32 -12.13
N LYS A 97 5.98 -7.55 -11.20
CA LYS A 97 5.72 -7.33 -9.77
C LYS A 97 5.77 -5.85 -9.46
N LEU A 98 5.09 -5.46 -8.39
CA LEU A 98 5.12 -4.09 -7.88
C LEU A 98 5.52 -4.12 -6.41
N ARG A 99 6.42 -3.22 -6.03
CA ARG A 99 6.71 -2.96 -4.63
C ARG A 99 5.96 -1.70 -4.24
N ILE A 100 5.14 -1.80 -3.20
CA ILE A 100 4.34 -0.68 -2.70
C ILE A 100 4.89 -0.31 -1.33
N GLU A 101 5.23 0.97 -1.16
CA GLU A 101 5.74 1.50 0.11
C GLU A 101 4.80 2.58 0.61
N HIS A 102 4.48 2.52 1.90
CA HIS A 102 3.73 3.56 2.59
C HIS A 102 4.60 4.11 3.71
N GLU A 103 5.01 5.36 3.59
CA GLU A 103 5.87 6.01 4.56
C GLU A 103 5.10 7.07 5.34
N VAL A 104 5.26 7.06 6.67
CA VAL A 104 4.75 8.14 7.51
C VAL A 104 5.75 9.29 7.47
N VAL A 105 5.34 10.41 6.89
CA VAL A 105 6.19 11.59 6.74
C VAL A 105 6.10 12.48 7.97
N SER A 106 4.88 12.74 8.45
CA SER A 106 4.67 13.52 9.67
C SER A 106 3.35 13.17 10.32
N ILE A 107 3.28 13.43 11.62
CA ILE A 107 2.07 13.17 12.42
C ILE A 107 1.72 14.47 13.15
N GLU A 108 0.45 14.87 13.08
CA GLU A 108 -0.07 16.02 13.81
C GLU A 108 -1.24 15.60 14.69
N GLN A 109 -1.29 16.17 15.87
CA GLN A 109 -2.41 15.95 16.82
C GLN A 109 -3.52 16.96 16.59
#